data_269ba5c0007d8cda32561831d6e9933b
#
_entry.id   269ba5c0007d8cda32561831d6e9933b
#
_cell.length_a   1.000
_cell.length_b   1.000
_cell.length_c   1.000
_cell.angle_alpha   90.00
_cell.angle_beta   90.00
_cell.angle_gamma   90.00
#
_symmetry.space_group_name_H-M   'P 1'
#
loop_
_entity.id
_entity.type
_entity.pdbx_description
1 polymer ?
#
loop_
_entity_poly.entity_id
_entity_poly.type
_entity_poly.pdbx_seq_one_letter_code
_entity_poly.pdbx_strand_id
1 'polypeptide(L)'
;LKRSGHQGYLTGDFFTKVCPQLGESTVMVIANEGEKPVAAALYFVDDDTLYGRYWGCLKEFDFLHFEACYYRGIEYCIERGISRFDPGAQGEHKIQRGFEPTLTYSNHWVAEPRLKDAVADFCRRDCDHVRRYRDEAATLLPFKQES
;
A
#
# COMPACT_ATOMS: atom_id res chain seq x y z
N LEU A 1 9.09 -12.34 10.46
CA LEU A 1 8.54 -11.92 11.76
C LEU A 1 7.10 -11.43 11.56
N LYS A 2 6.15 -12.07 12.23
CA LYS A 2 4.75 -11.69 12.20
C LYS A 2 4.57 -10.45 13.10
N ARG A 3 4.65 -9.26 12.53
CA ARG A 3 4.53 -8.00 13.26
C ARG A 3 3.18 -7.82 13.99
N SER A 4 2.16 -8.61 13.61
CA SER A 4 0.79 -8.50 14.15
C SER A 4 0.21 -9.81 14.69
N GLY A 5 1.01 -10.87 14.85
CA GLY A 5 0.50 -12.17 15.30
C GLY A 5 -0.47 -12.88 14.34
N HIS A 6 -0.84 -12.27 13.22
CA HIS A 6 -1.72 -12.86 12.23
C HIS A 6 -0.97 -13.78 11.27
N GLN A 7 -1.61 -14.87 10.86
CA GLN A 7 -1.12 -15.69 9.74
C GLN A 7 -1.22 -14.85 8.46
N GLY A 8 -0.21 -14.98 7.57
CA GLY A 8 -0.29 -14.36 6.25
C GLY A 8 -1.54 -14.87 5.51
N TYR A 9 -2.20 -13.99 4.77
CA TYR A 9 -3.37 -14.35 3.94
C TYR A 9 -3.01 -15.25 2.76
N LEU A 10 -1.74 -15.26 2.37
CA LEU A 10 -1.27 -15.98 1.21
C LEU A 10 -0.36 -17.14 1.61
N THR A 11 -0.44 -18.22 0.85
CA THR A 11 0.43 -19.39 0.98
C THR A 11 1.76 -19.18 0.26
N GLY A 12 2.76 -20.02 0.55
CA GLY A 12 4.00 -20.03 -0.21
C GLY A 12 3.77 -20.26 -1.71
N ASP A 13 2.76 -21.06 -2.06
CA ASP A 13 2.36 -21.33 -3.44
C ASP A 13 1.97 -20.07 -4.23
N PHE A 14 1.39 -19.07 -3.57
CA PHE A 14 1.11 -17.80 -4.24
C PHE A 14 2.40 -17.17 -4.78
N PHE A 15 3.40 -17.04 -3.94
CA PHE A 15 4.66 -16.40 -4.32
C PHE A 15 5.42 -17.21 -5.38
N THR A 16 5.40 -18.52 -5.29
CA THR A 16 6.12 -19.40 -6.25
C THR A 16 5.41 -19.58 -7.58
N LYS A 17 4.08 -19.42 -7.62
CA LYS A 17 3.29 -19.62 -8.84
C LYS A 17 2.89 -18.31 -9.51
N VAL A 18 2.50 -17.30 -8.74
CA VAL A 18 1.96 -16.03 -9.28
C VAL A 18 3.08 -15.12 -9.76
N CYS A 19 4.10 -14.89 -8.94
CA CYS A 19 5.17 -13.97 -9.31
C CYS A 19 5.86 -14.35 -10.65
N PRO A 20 6.21 -15.63 -10.92
CA PRO A 20 6.77 -16.01 -12.22
C PRO A 20 5.82 -15.79 -13.40
N GLN A 21 4.50 -15.91 -13.19
CA GLN A 21 3.51 -15.71 -14.25
C GLN A 21 3.28 -14.22 -14.57
N LEU A 22 3.42 -13.36 -13.58
CA LEU A 22 3.27 -11.91 -13.75
C LEU A 22 4.51 -11.26 -14.38
N GLY A 23 5.67 -11.93 -14.31
CA GLY A 23 6.90 -11.46 -14.94
C GLY A 23 7.27 -10.03 -14.56
N GLU A 24 7.34 -9.15 -15.55
CA GLU A 24 7.72 -7.73 -15.39
C GLU A 24 6.70 -6.91 -14.57
N SER A 25 5.46 -7.40 -14.41
CA SER A 25 4.47 -6.78 -13.52
C SER A 25 4.72 -7.06 -12.04
N THR A 26 5.81 -7.73 -11.69
CA THR A 26 6.22 -7.98 -10.31
C THR A 26 7.58 -7.37 -10.02
N VAL A 27 7.65 -6.50 -9.00
CA VAL A 27 8.89 -5.85 -8.55
C VAL A 27 9.18 -6.23 -7.11
N MET A 28 10.41 -6.59 -6.81
CA MET A 28 10.82 -6.93 -5.46
C MET A 28 12.08 -6.15 -5.07
N VAL A 29 11.98 -5.41 -3.97
CA VAL A 29 13.13 -4.79 -3.31
C VAL A 29 13.63 -5.73 -2.23
N ILE A 30 14.89 -6.16 -2.32
CA ILE A 30 15.51 -7.08 -1.36
C ILE A 30 16.59 -6.33 -0.59
N ALA A 31 16.48 -6.35 0.73
CA ALA A 31 17.53 -5.83 1.62
C ALA A 31 18.43 -6.96 2.08
N ASN A 32 19.74 -6.77 1.95
CA ASN A 32 20.75 -7.74 2.35
C ASN A 32 21.63 -7.18 3.50
N GLU A 33 22.01 -8.06 4.42
CA GLU A 33 23.08 -7.84 5.38
C GLU A 33 24.32 -8.64 4.88
N GLY A 34 25.24 -7.95 4.23
CA GLY A 34 26.24 -8.62 3.41
C GLY A 34 25.60 -9.35 2.22
N GLU A 35 25.81 -10.65 2.12
CA GLU A 35 25.22 -11.49 1.06
C GLU A 35 23.89 -12.15 1.44
N LYS A 36 23.41 -11.94 2.67
CA LYS A 36 22.22 -12.62 3.18
C LYS A 36 20.99 -11.72 3.08
N PRO A 37 19.91 -12.14 2.42
CA PRO A 37 18.66 -11.40 2.42
C PRO A 37 18.05 -11.38 3.81
N VAL A 38 17.71 -10.20 4.31
CA VAL A 38 17.12 -9.98 5.64
C VAL A 38 15.71 -9.43 5.59
N ALA A 39 15.32 -8.80 4.48
CA ALA A 39 13.98 -8.28 4.30
C ALA A 39 13.64 -8.12 2.82
N ALA A 40 12.33 -8.05 2.50
CA ALA A 40 11.88 -7.76 1.16
C ALA A 40 10.55 -6.99 1.17
N ALA A 41 10.39 -6.12 0.17
CA ALA A 41 9.13 -5.49 -0.19
C ALA A 41 8.71 -5.95 -1.58
N LEU A 42 7.44 -6.37 -1.71
CA LEU A 42 6.86 -6.81 -2.98
C LEU A 42 5.88 -5.75 -3.48
N TYR A 43 6.02 -5.45 -4.76
CA TYR A 43 5.14 -4.54 -5.49
C TYR A 43 4.57 -5.23 -6.73
N PHE A 44 3.44 -4.73 -7.18
CA PHE A 44 2.96 -4.98 -8.53
C PHE A 44 3.04 -3.68 -9.33
N VAL A 45 3.23 -3.81 -10.63
CA VAL A 45 3.31 -2.66 -11.54
C VAL A 45 2.44 -2.92 -12.77
N ASP A 46 1.72 -1.91 -13.18
CA ASP A 46 1.06 -1.83 -14.47
C ASP A 46 1.67 -0.69 -15.33
N ASP A 47 0.96 -0.24 -16.35
CA ASP A 47 1.50 0.72 -17.32
C ASP A 47 1.93 2.05 -16.68
N ASP A 48 1.24 2.51 -15.63
CA ASP A 48 1.47 3.84 -15.05
C ASP A 48 1.58 3.88 -13.51
N THR A 49 1.36 2.76 -12.83
CA THR A 49 1.25 2.74 -11.38
C THR A 49 2.04 1.60 -10.75
N LEU A 50 2.80 1.91 -9.71
CA LEU A 50 3.43 0.96 -8.80
C LEU A 50 2.56 0.75 -7.56
N TYR A 51 2.22 -0.49 -7.24
CA TYR A 51 1.38 -0.87 -6.09
C TYR A 51 2.20 -1.57 -5.02
N GLY A 52 2.39 -0.93 -3.87
CA GLY A 52 2.99 -1.55 -2.69
C GLY A 52 2.06 -2.60 -2.09
N ARG A 53 2.55 -3.84 -1.95
CA ARG A 53 1.67 -4.94 -1.55
C ARG A 53 2.08 -5.66 -0.27
N TYR A 54 3.29 -6.17 -0.21
CA TYR A 54 3.76 -6.96 0.93
C TYR A 54 5.13 -6.51 1.41
N TRP A 55 5.31 -6.58 2.72
CA TRP A 55 6.57 -6.42 3.40
C TRP A 55 6.83 -7.63 4.29
N GLY A 56 8.06 -8.11 4.29
CA GLY A 56 8.52 -9.13 5.21
C GLY A 56 9.97 -8.91 5.62
N CYS A 57 10.29 -9.21 6.88
CA CYS A 57 11.66 -9.17 7.36
C CYS A 57 11.96 -10.39 8.24
N LEU A 58 13.19 -10.88 8.16
CA LEU A 58 13.73 -11.92 9.02
C LEU A 58 14.30 -11.33 10.30
N LYS A 59 14.82 -10.09 10.21
CA LYS A 59 15.40 -9.31 11.30
C LYS A 59 14.91 -7.88 11.18
N GLU A 60 14.59 -7.24 12.28
CA GLU A 60 14.19 -5.84 12.32
C GLU A 60 15.42 -4.93 12.31
N PHE A 61 15.36 -3.91 11.47
CA PHE A 61 16.30 -2.80 11.41
C PHE A 61 15.50 -1.50 11.44
N ASP A 62 16.01 -0.52 12.18
CA ASP A 62 15.38 0.79 12.26
C ASP A 62 15.28 1.42 10.87
N PHE A 63 14.10 1.92 10.55
CA PHE A 63 13.77 2.61 9.29
C PHE A 63 13.83 1.77 8.00
N LEU A 64 14.32 0.52 8.01
CA LEU A 64 14.44 -0.31 6.82
C LEU A 64 13.11 -0.51 6.10
N HIS A 65 11.99 -0.60 6.86
CA HIS A 65 10.67 -0.66 6.27
C HIS A 65 10.36 0.56 5.39
N PHE A 66 10.71 1.76 5.83
CA PHE A 66 10.47 2.98 5.06
C PHE A 66 11.35 3.04 3.82
N GLU A 67 12.60 2.66 3.96
CA GLU A 67 13.54 2.59 2.85
C GLU A 67 13.04 1.64 1.77
N ALA A 68 12.79 0.38 2.14
CA ALA A 68 12.41 -0.66 1.19
C ALA A 68 10.98 -0.49 0.63
N CYS A 69 10.01 -0.01 1.46
CA CYS A 69 8.61 0.07 1.04
C CYS A 69 8.22 1.42 0.42
N TYR A 70 9.01 2.49 0.60
CA TYR A 70 8.63 3.81 0.06
C TYR A 70 9.76 4.42 -0.77
N TYR A 71 10.93 4.65 -0.21
CA TYR A 71 11.97 5.38 -0.92
C TYR A 71 12.46 4.63 -2.16
N ARG A 72 12.72 3.32 -2.06
CA ARG A 72 13.09 2.50 -3.23
C ARG A 72 11.97 2.38 -4.26
N GLY A 73 10.72 2.38 -3.82
CA GLY A 73 9.57 2.43 -4.72
C GLY A 73 9.48 3.76 -5.48
N ILE A 74 9.73 4.88 -4.81
CA ILE A 74 9.77 6.21 -5.43
C ILE A 74 10.90 6.30 -6.47
N GLU A 75 12.11 5.87 -6.09
CA GLU A 75 13.26 5.82 -7.01
C GLU A 75 12.96 4.97 -8.24
N TYR A 76 12.40 3.78 -8.05
CA TYR A 76 12.00 2.91 -9.15
C TYR A 76 10.99 3.58 -10.09
N CYS A 77 10.00 4.29 -9.55
CA CYS A 77 9.03 5.02 -10.37
C CYS A 77 9.71 6.12 -11.20
N ILE A 78 10.63 6.89 -10.60
CA ILE A 78 11.37 7.94 -11.29
C ILE A 78 12.23 7.36 -12.43
N GLU A 79 12.98 6.30 -12.14
CA GLU A 79 13.86 5.63 -13.11
C GLU A 79 13.11 5.03 -14.30
N ARG A 80 11.89 4.55 -14.07
CA ARG A 80 11.05 3.87 -15.07
C ARG A 80 10.02 4.78 -15.72
N GLY A 81 9.90 6.03 -15.29
CA GLY A 81 8.89 6.97 -15.79
C GLY A 81 7.46 6.58 -15.39
N ILE A 82 7.29 5.84 -14.27
CA ILE A 82 5.98 5.49 -13.72
C ILE A 82 5.42 6.70 -13.01
N SER A 83 4.21 7.11 -13.38
CA SER A 83 3.63 8.37 -12.94
C SER A 83 2.97 8.32 -11.56
N ARG A 84 2.64 7.13 -11.06
CA ARG A 84 1.91 6.92 -9.80
C ARG A 84 2.56 5.87 -8.93
N PHE A 85 2.46 6.09 -7.61
CA PHE A 85 2.82 5.08 -6.63
C PHE A 85 1.73 4.98 -5.56
N ASP A 86 1.04 3.84 -5.50
CA ASP A 86 0.08 3.50 -4.45
C ASP A 86 0.80 2.68 -3.35
N PRO A 87 1.09 3.26 -2.17
CA PRO A 87 1.79 2.56 -1.09
C PRO A 87 0.85 1.68 -0.25
N GLY A 88 -0.39 1.46 -0.68
CA GLY A 88 -1.44 0.73 0.03
C GLY A 88 -2.27 1.59 1.00
N ALA A 89 -3.35 1.05 1.54
CA ALA A 89 -4.41 1.79 2.21
C ALA A 89 -4.11 2.25 3.65
N GLN A 90 -3.10 1.72 4.34
CA GLN A 90 -2.89 1.99 5.78
C GLN A 90 -1.65 2.86 6.04
N GLY A 91 -1.74 3.72 7.06
CA GLY A 91 -0.61 4.40 7.68
C GLY A 91 -0.50 5.89 7.35
N GLU A 92 -0.87 6.74 8.30
CA GLU A 92 -0.76 8.21 8.22
C GLU A 92 0.68 8.70 8.02
N HIS A 93 1.67 7.90 8.49
CA HIS A 93 3.08 8.18 8.27
C HIS A 93 3.49 8.30 6.78
N LYS A 94 2.63 7.86 5.86
CA LYS A 94 2.83 8.02 4.41
C LYS A 94 2.62 9.47 3.96
N ILE A 95 1.67 10.18 4.57
CA ILE A 95 1.38 11.58 4.27
C ILE A 95 2.63 12.44 4.53
N GLN A 96 3.32 12.19 5.64
CA GLN A 96 4.58 12.88 5.97
C GLN A 96 5.72 12.62 4.96
N ARG A 97 5.57 11.63 4.08
CA ARG A 97 6.49 11.27 2.99
C ARG A 97 6.00 11.71 1.62
N GLY A 98 4.96 12.55 1.59
CA GLY A 98 4.43 13.12 0.37
C GLY A 98 3.39 12.27 -0.37
N PHE A 99 2.93 11.16 0.21
CA PHE A 99 1.84 10.40 -0.39
C PHE A 99 0.50 11.11 -0.14
N GLU A 100 -0.17 11.47 -1.22
CA GLU A 100 -1.44 12.19 -1.17
C GLU A 100 -2.59 11.26 -0.78
N PRO A 101 -3.47 11.68 0.15
CA PRO A 101 -4.66 10.92 0.48
C PRO A 101 -5.67 10.97 -0.67
N THR A 102 -6.01 9.81 -1.22
CA THR A 102 -6.95 9.65 -2.32
C THR A 102 -8.17 8.84 -1.91
N LEU A 103 -9.34 9.18 -2.46
CA LEU A 103 -10.55 8.40 -2.25
C LEU A 103 -10.53 7.15 -3.12
N THR A 104 -10.80 6.01 -2.51
CA THR A 104 -11.06 4.76 -3.21
C THR A 104 -12.54 4.39 -3.08
N TYR A 105 -13.06 3.67 -4.06
CA TYR A 105 -14.47 3.32 -4.13
C TYR A 105 -14.64 1.82 -4.18
N SER A 106 -15.65 1.32 -3.47
CA SER A 106 -16.03 -0.08 -3.51
C SER A 106 -17.55 -0.24 -3.62
N ASN A 107 -18.00 -1.32 -4.24
CA ASN A 107 -19.40 -1.66 -4.34
C ASN A 107 -19.71 -2.85 -3.43
N HIS A 108 -20.81 -2.77 -2.70
CA HIS A 108 -21.24 -3.80 -1.77
C HIS A 108 -22.64 -4.28 -2.12
N TRP A 109 -22.81 -5.60 -2.16
CA TRP A 109 -24.11 -6.22 -2.31
C TRP A 109 -24.47 -6.98 -1.03
N VAL A 110 -25.70 -6.75 -0.54
CA VAL A 110 -26.19 -7.36 0.70
C VAL A 110 -27.46 -8.16 0.37
N ALA A 111 -27.39 -9.47 0.57
CA ALA A 111 -28.50 -10.40 0.28
C ALA A 111 -29.67 -10.21 1.26
N GLU A 112 -29.38 -9.99 2.54
CA GLU A 112 -30.41 -9.86 3.58
C GLU A 112 -31.08 -8.47 3.55
N PRO A 113 -32.40 -8.40 3.23
CA PRO A 113 -33.07 -7.10 3.08
C PRO A 113 -33.01 -6.22 4.34
N ARG A 114 -33.07 -6.83 5.54
CA ARG A 114 -33.04 -6.09 6.80
C ARG A 114 -31.69 -5.41 7.07
N LEU A 115 -30.61 -5.98 6.57
CA LEU A 115 -29.26 -5.42 6.66
C LEU A 115 -29.00 -4.39 5.59
N LYS A 116 -29.66 -4.50 4.43
CA LYS A 116 -29.44 -3.61 3.27
C LYS A 116 -29.61 -2.13 3.63
N ASP A 117 -30.70 -1.78 4.30
CA ASP A 117 -30.97 -0.40 4.67
C ASP A 117 -29.99 0.14 5.74
N ALA A 118 -29.66 -0.70 6.73
CA ALA A 118 -28.69 -0.35 7.76
C ALA A 118 -27.28 -0.16 7.15
N VAL A 119 -26.86 -1.04 6.24
CA VAL A 119 -25.57 -0.89 5.53
C VAL A 119 -25.58 0.34 4.62
N ALA A 120 -26.66 0.61 3.91
CA ALA A 120 -26.77 1.79 3.06
C ALA A 120 -26.70 3.08 3.89
N ASP A 121 -27.32 3.12 5.08
CA ASP A 121 -27.24 4.25 5.98
C ASP A 121 -25.83 4.45 6.55
N PHE A 122 -25.20 3.35 6.96
CA PHE A 122 -23.80 3.36 7.38
C PHE A 122 -22.89 3.92 6.28
N CYS A 123 -22.97 3.39 5.05
CA CYS A 123 -22.16 3.84 3.94
C CYS A 123 -22.31 5.33 3.65
N ARG A 124 -23.53 5.89 3.72
CA ARG A 124 -23.73 7.34 3.53
C ARG A 124 -22.95 8.16 4.56
N ARG A 125 -23.07 7.80 5.84
CA ARG A 125 -22.35 8.50 6.94
C ARG A 125 -20.84 8.33 6.85
N ASP A 126 -20.39 7.13 6.51
CA ASP A 126 -18.99 6.80 6.36
C ASP A 126 -18.35 7.56 5.17
N CYS A 127 -19.04 7.66 4.03
CA CYS A 127 -18.60 8.46 2.90
C CYS A 127 -18.34 9.93 3.27
N ASP A 128 -19.21 10.55 4.08
CA ASP A 128 -19.04 11.94 4.51
C ASP A 128 -17.88 12.08 5.50
N HIS A 129 -17.68 11.08 6.37
CA HIS A 129 -16.55 11.04 7.29
C HIS A 129 -15.21 10.88 6.52
N VAL A 130 -15.14 9.95 5.59
CA VAL A 130 -13.93 9.67 4.82
C VAL A 130 -13.53 10.86 3.94
N ARG A 131 -14.50 11.59 3.36
CA ARG A 131 -14.21 12.82 2.59
C ARG A 131 -13.57 13.88 3.48
N ARG A 132 -14.14 14.14 4.66
CA ARG A 132 -13.56 15.09 5.62
C ARG A 132 -12.16 14.66 6.05
N TYR A 133 -12.00 13.39 6.41
CA TYR A 133 -10.69 12.84 6.78
C TYR A 133 -9.66 13.02 5.67
N ARG A 134 -10.01 12.77 4.40
CA ARG A 134 -9.13 13.03 3.26
C ARG A 134 -8.68 14.49 3.18
N ASP A 135 -9.62 15.43 3.37
CA ASP A 135 -9.32 16.86 3.27
C ASP A 135 -8.44 17.33 4.45
N GLU A 136 -8.72 16.86 5.66
CA GLU A 136 -7.88 17.10 6.83
C GLU A 136 -6.47 16.51 6.66
N ALA A 137 -6.38 15.27 6.21
CA ALA A 137 -5.10 14.59 5.97
C ALA A 137 -4.26 15.29 4.89
N ALA A 138 -4.87 15.83 3.86
CA ALA A 138 -4.18 16.58 2.81
C ALA A 138 -3.46 17.82 3.35
N THR A 139 -3.95 18.43 4.45
CA THR A 139 -3.27 19.58 5.09
C THR A 139 -1.94 19.21 5.76
N LEU A 140 -1.70 17.93 5.99
CA LEU A 140 -0.49 17.40 6.64
C LEU A 140 0.63 17.05 5.65
N LEU A 141 0.43 17.28 4.35
CA LEU A 141 1.45 17.05 3.35
C LEU A 141 2.67 17.96 3.58
N PRO A 142 3.91 17.45 3.39
CA PRO A 142 5.13 18.19 3.69
C PRO A 142 5.48 19.27 2.65
N PHE A 143 4.70 19.34 1.58
CA PHE A 143 4.96 20.30 0.50
C PHE A 143 4.23 21.61 0.74
N LYS A 144 4.87 22.74 0.32
CA LYS A 144 4.21 24.05 0.29
C LYS A 144 3.06 23.98 -0.71
N GLN A 145 1.86 24.31 -0.26
CA GLN A 145 0.77 24.56 -1.20
C GLN A 145 1.13 25.83 -1.98
N GLU A 146 1.22 25.72 -3.30
CA GLU A 146 1.32 26.91 -4.15
C GLU A 146 0.01 27.69 -3.98
N SER A 147 0.14 28.91 -3.47
CA SER A 147 -0.95 29.89 -3.26
C SER A 147 -1.29 30.59 -4.55
#